data_fd1f725f2bb20ea0d2fa64c060c6fe93
#
_entry.id   fd1f725f2bb20ea0d2fa64c060c6fe93
#
_cell.length_a   1.000
_cell.length_b   1.000
_cell.length_c   1.000
_cell.angle_alpha   90.00
_cell.angle_beta   90.00
_cell.angle_gamma   90.00
#
_symmetry.space_group_name_H-M   'P 1'
#
loop_
_entity.id
_entity.type
_entity.pdbx_description
1 polymer ?
#
loop_
_entity_poly.entity_id
_entity_poly.type
_entity_poly.pdbx_seq_one_letter_code
_entity_poly.pdbx_strand_id
1 'polypeptide(L)'
;MMNASALPFQLTAGEIVCANGLGCQDMLMTIENGPNAFVVIIKGCTLEKDHDVQVTQHRAGPGLSIVSYTHVCREKDLCNDLSSTLPVWTLPPFEVPESSVRCPVCLSTEGCESVTELTCPVGHTQCYNGVLQLRAEDVHTNLRVQGCMSQAACDLLNQTQKIGPLSVRENCDSNAFLTCQQGNMFTTQRNLILKPIQWNTENNVICDFQEMCQETLLLIDVGPQSLIMGSKGCTRARTQDSQTVTIHSESPGVLVASYAHFCSSSGCNNASSSSVLLDSLLHPAAPAPGDLRCPACVGLYGSCTKIVTCPKGTSHCYSGSIRLQGRKLSYTFNVQGCVAQPSSSLLNHTNIIGDLYAMETPETKDKPPIPEIAGAAPAPYLAWVVTVGLSLALWCGVPSLLTPFPLDS
;
A
#
# COMPACT_ATOMS: atom_id res chain seq x y z
N MET A 1 -15.17 1.72 5.91
CA MET A 1 -16.52 1.27 6.30
C MET A 1 -16.96 2.05 7.52
N MET A 2 -18.21 2.44 7.62
CA MET A 2 -18.74 3.25 8.71
C MET A 2 -20.15 2.78 9.08
N ASN A 3 -20.65 3.23 10.25
CA ASN A 3 -22.04 3.03 10.59
C ASN A 3 -22.90 3.98 9.73
N ALA A 4 -24.01 3.50 9.15
CA ALA A 4 -24.93 4.30 8.34
C ALA A 4 -25.50 5.51 9.12
N SER A 5 -25.61 5.41 10.45
CA SER A 5 -26.03 6.53 11.31
C SER A 5 -25.01 7.69 11.36
N ALA A 6 -23.78 7.49 10.87
CA ALA A 6 -22.79 8.55 10.73
C ALA A 6 -23.02 9.45 9.49
N LEU A 7 -23.93 9.08 8.61
CA LEU A 7 -24.35 9.89 7.48
C LEU A 7 -25.45 10.89 7.92
N PRO A 8 -25.51 12.10 7.34
CA PRO A 8 -24.53 12.68 6.42
C PRO A 8 -23.32 13.27 7.16
N PHE A 9 -22.16 13.31 6.52
CA PHE A 9 -20.96 13.94 7.07
C PHE A 9 -20.33 14.95 6.11
N GLN A 10 -19.51 15.84 6.65
CA GLN A 10 -18.79 16.87 5.89
C GLN A 10 -17.56 16.26 5.21
N LEU A 11 -17.31 16.72 3.99
CA LEU A 11 -16.15 16.32 3.18
C LEU A 11 -15.06 17.39 3.28
N THR A 12 -13.83 16.95 3.49
CA THR A 12 -12.65 17.81 3.40
C THR A 12 -11.74 17.29 2.29
N ALA A 13 -11.32 18.15 1.39
CA ALA A 13 -10.39 17.80 0.32
C ALA A 13 -9.32 18.90 0.20
N GLY A 14 -8.11 18.52 -0.21
CA GLY A 14 -7.07 19.45 -0.61
C GLY A 14 -7.37 20.04 -1.99
N GLU A 15 -6.71 21.14 -2.33
CA GLU A 15 -6.80 21.78 -3.64
C GLU A 15 -5.67 21.28 -4.54
N ILE A 16 -5.97 21.09 -5.81
CA ILE A 16 -5.02 20.75 -6.85
C ILE A 16 -5.25 21.64 -8.08
N VAL A 17 -4.18 21.92 -8.82
CA VAL A 17 -4.26 22.66 -10.09
C VAL A 17 -4.38 21.67 -11.23
N CYS A 18 -5.44 21.77 -12.01
CA CYS A 18 -5.63 20.95 -13.19
C CYS A 18 -4.79 21.46 -14.37
N ALA A 19 -4.23 20.54 -15.15
CA ALA A 19 -3.55 20.90 -16.41
C ALA A 19 -4.53 21.50 -17.40
N ASN A 20 -4.02 22.30 -18.36
CA ASN A 20 -4.83 22.93 -19.39
C ASN A 20 -5.71 21.94 -20.14
N GLY A 21 -6.99 22.26 -20.26
CA GLY A 21 -8.00 21.43 -20.91
C GLY A 21 -8.69 20.39 -20.02
N LEU A 22 -8.20 20.17 -18.82
CA LEU A 22 -8.90 19.37 -17.82
C LEU A 22 -9.98 20.20 -17.11
N GLY A 23 -11.08 19.55 -16.71
CA GLY A 23 -12.10 20.10 -15.83
C GLY A 23 -11.99 19.59 -14.42
N CYS A 24 -12.72 20.21 -13.51
CA CYS A 24 -12.93 19.74 -12.15
C CYS A 24 -14.04 18.69 -12.09
N GLN A 25 -13.88 17.65 -11.30
CA GLN A 25 -14.92 16.64 -11.10
C GLN A 25 -15.18 16.37 -9.63
N ASP A 26 -16.44 16.07 -9.34
CA ASP A 26 -16.91 15.44 -8.10
C ASP A 26 -17.60 14.12 -8.41
N MET A 27 -17.23 13.07 -7.69
CA MET A 27 -17.94 11.80 -7.68
C MET A 27 -18.08 11.35 -6.24
N LEU A 28 -19.30 10.97 -5.88
CA LEU A 28 -19.63 10.38 -4.59
C LEU A 28 -20.53 9.18 -4.85
N MET A 29 -20.24 8.05 -4.23
CA MET A 29 -21.09 6.86 -4.23
C MET A 29 -21.26 6.36 -2.80
N THR A 30 -22.50 6.09 -2.42
CA THR A 30 -22.85 5.42 -1.17
C THR A 30 -23.44 4.05 -1.43
N ILE A 31 -23.01 3.08 -0.64
CA ILE A 31 -23.58 1.75 -0.57
C ILE A 31 -24.03 1.55 0.88
N GLU A 32 -25.32 1.47 1.11
CA GLU A 32 -25.89 1.22 2.43
C GLU A 32 -26.43 -0.21 2.51
N ASN A 33 -26.19 -0.86 3.63
CA ASN A 33 -26.58 -2.25 3.86
C ASN A 33 -26.92 -2.47 5.34
N GLY A 34 -28.17 -2.30 5.67
CA GLY A 34 -28.63 -2.29 7.06
C GLY A 34 -27.92 -1.19 7.87
N PRO A 35 -27.24 -1.53 8.97
CA PRO A 35 -26.56 -0.54 9.81
C PRO A 35 -25.21 -0.05 9.23
N ASN A 36 -24.74 -0.64 8.14
CA ASN A 36 -23.42 -0.37 7.58
C ASN A 36 -23.50 0.47 6.31
N ALA A 37 -22.55 1.37 6.12
CA ALA A 37 -22.38 2.15 4.91
C ALA A 37 -20.92 2.11 4.42
N PHE A 38 -20.77 2.10 3.10
CA PHE A 38 -19.49 2.28 2.42
C PHE A 38 -19.61 3.49 1.49
N VAL A 39 -18.63 4.40 1.58
CA VAL A 39 -18.64 5.65 0.82
C VAL A 39 -17.36 5.73 0.00
N VAL A 40 -17.50 6.05 -1.28
CA VAL A 40 -16.40 6.36 -2.19
C VAL A 40 -16.53 7.81 -2.63
N ILE A 41 -15.45 8.55 -2.52
CA ILE A 41 -15.38 9.96 -2.91
C ILE A 41 -14.17 10.13 -3.80
N ILE A 42 -14.36 10.73 -4.97
CA ILE A 42 -13.29 11.08 -5.89
C ILE A 42 -13.48 12.54 -6.30
N LYS A 43 -12.49 13.37 -6.00
CA LYS A 43 -12.40 14.76 -6.43
C LYS A 43 -11.10 14.96 -7.18
N GLY A 44 -11.12 15.77 -8.24
CA GLY A 44 -9.90 16.05 -8.98
C GLY A 44 -10.14 16.54 -10.38
N CYS A 45 -9.18 16.28 -11.26
CA CYS A 45 -9.19 16.75 -12.65
C CYS A 45 -9.67 15.64 -13.58
N THR A 46 -10.36 16.00 -14.66
CA THR A 46 -10.90 15.04 -15.63
C THR A 46 -10.87 15.57 -17.07
N LEU A 47 -10.75 14.66 -18.04
CA LEU A 47 -10.97 14.92 -19.47
C LEU A 47 -12.44 14.81 -19.88
N GLU A 48 -13.33 14.31 -18.99
CA GLU A 48 -14.75 14.16 -19.32
C GLU A 48 -15.38 15.52 -19.63
N LYS A 49 -16.46 15.50 -20.43
CA LYS A 49 -17.19 16.71 -20.79
C LYS A 49 -17.96 17.23 -19.58
N ASP A 50 -18.17 18.54 -19.53
CA ASP A 50 -18.97 19.18 -18.51
C ASP A 50 -20.38 18.64 -18.54
N HIS A 51 -20.91 18.42 -17.34
CA HIS A 51 -22.30 18.08 -17.11
C HIS A 51 -22.76 18.57 -15.74
N ASP A 52 -24.00 18.97 -15.66
CA ASP A 52 -24.64 19.34 -14.42
C ASP A 52 -24.65 18.19 -13.41
N VAL A 53 -24.96 18.52 -12.18
CA VAL A 53 -25.12 17.55 -11.11
C VAL A 53 -26.09 16.44 -11.50
N GLN A 54 -25.62 15.20 -11.44
CA GLN A 54 -26.42 14.00 -11.67
C GLN A 54 -26.43 13.14 -10.43
N VAL A 55 -27.62 12.88 -9.88
CA VAL A 55 -27.81 11.91 -8.81
C VAL A 55 -28.51 10.70 -9.39
N THR A 56 -27.87 9.55 -9.32
CA THR A 56 -28.38 8.28 -9.87
C THR A 56 -28.60 7.29 -8.74
N GLN A 57 -29.83 6.82 -8.63
CA GLN A 57 -30.19 5.73 -7.72
C GLN A 57 -30.12 4.40 -8.50
N HIS A 58 -29.01 3.67 -8.30
CA HIS A 58 -28.79 2.36 -8.94
C HIS A 58 -29.68 1.30 -8.31
N ARG A 59 -29.85 1.40 -6.99
CA ARG A 59 -30.74 0.55 -6.23
C ARG A 59 -31.42 1.36 -5.12
N ALA A 60 -32.71 1.26 -5.05
CA ALA A 60 -33.54 1.86 -4.02
C ALA A 60 -34.15 0.79 -3.12
N GLY A 61 -34.35 1.11 -1.89
CA GLY A 61 -35.20 0.37 -0.98
C GLY A 61 -34.53 0.04 0.34
N PRO A 62 -35.33 -0.45 1.26
CA PRO A 62 -34.79 -0.95 2.52
C PRO A 62 -33.91 -2.19 2.24
N GLY A 63 -32.81 -2.33 2.94
CA GLY A 63 -31.81 -3.38 2.73
C GLY A 63 -30.58 -2.85 2.05
N LEU A 64 -30.31 -3.27 0.81
CA LEU A 64 -29.21 -2.75 0.00
C LEU A 64 -29.67 -1.52 -0.80
N SER A 65 -29.02 -0.37 -0.58
CA SER A 65 -29.23 0.89 -1.32
C SER A 65 -27.90 1.35 -1.93
N ILE A 66 -27.94 1.78 -3.19
CA ILE A 66 -26.79 2.35 -3.88
C ILE A 66 -27.20 3.62 -4.61
N VAL A 67 -26.56 4.71 -4.25
CA VAL A 67 -26.77 6.03 -4.85
C VAL A 67 -25.42 6.64 -5.22
N SER A 68 -25.36 7.29 -6.38
CA SER A 68 -24.18 8.03 -6.82
C SER A 68 -24.52 9.47 -7.20
N TYR A 69 -23.53 10.33 -7.04
CA TYR A 69 -23.50 11.72 -7.45
C TYR A 69 -22.31 11.93 -8.37
N THR A 70 -22.51 12.62 -9.49
CA THR A 70 -21.41 13.03 -10.39
C THR A 70 -21.64 14.45 -10.85
N HIS A 71 -20.56 15.23 -10.99
CA HIS A 71 -20.56 16.58 -11.52
C HIS A 71 -19.21 16.86 -12.19
N VAL A 72 -19.22 17.47 -13.37
CA VAL A 72 -18.00 17.91 -14.09
C VAL A 72 -18.19 19.33 -14.57
N CYS A 73 -17.23 20.22 -14.28
CA CYS A 73 -17.32 21.64 -14.56
C CYS A 73 -15.97 22.27 -14.92
N ARG A 74 -16.02 23.39 -15.70
CA ARG A 74 -14.86 24.20 -16.08
C ARG A 74 -15.10 25.71 -16.01
N GLU A 75 -16.30 26.14 -15.59
CA GLU A 75 -16.69 27.56 -15.63
C GLU A 75 -15.92 28.44 -14.63
N LYS A 76 -15.41 27.88 -13.55
CA LYS A 76 -14.64 28.59 -12.53
C LYS A 76 -13.75 27.64 -11.74
N ASP A 77 -12.74 28.17 -11.06
CA ASP A 77 -11.93 27.42 -10.11
C ASP A 77 -12.78 26.87 -8.97
N LEU A 78 -12.45 25.67 -8.52
CA LEU A 78 -13.14 24.97 -7.42
C LEU A 78 -14.65 24.78 -7.65
N CYS A 79 -15.10 24.70 -8.90
CA CYS A 79 -16.50 24.45 -9.22
C CYS A 79 -17.03 23.09 -8.76
N ASN A 80 -16.12 22.14 -8.47
CA ASN A 80 -16.42 20.86 -7.84
C ASN A 80 -16.54 21.03 -6.30
N ASP A 81 -17.57 21.71 -5.86
CA ASP A 81 -17.77 22.22 -4.51
C ASP A 81 -18.57 21.30 -3.58
N LEU A 82 -18.73 20.03 -3.93
CA LEU A 82 -19.41 19.05 -3.07
C LEU A 82 -18.74 19.00 -1.68
N SER A 83 -19.46 19.44 -0.66
CA SER A 83 -18.92 19.59 0.72
C SER A 83 -19.50 18.61 1.73
N SER A 84 -20.47 17.77 1.30
CA SER A 84 -21.08 16.79 2.19
C SER A 84 -21.68 15.61 1.41
N THR A 85 -22.04 14.55 2.12
CA THR A 85 -22.74 13.39 1.56
C THR A 85 -24.26 13.59 1.43
N LEU A 86 -24.78 14.78 1.78
CA LEU A 86 -26.21 15.10 1.70
C LEU A 86 -26.88 14.77 0.36
N PRO A 87 -26.29 15.05 -0.81
CA PRO A 87 -26.94 14.80 -2.09
C PRO A 87 -27.31 13.34 -2.35
N VAL A 88 -26.59 12.40 -1.74
CA VAL A 88 -26.82 10.95 -1.91
C VAL A 88 -27.39 10.29 -0.65
N TRP A 89 -27.55 11.06 0.44
CA TRP A 89 -28.14 10.55 1.66
C TRP A 89 -29.65 10.54 1.54
N THR A 90 -30.24 9.37 1.71
CA THR A 90 -31.69 9.21 1.80
C THR A 90 -32.07 9.02 3.27
N LEU A 91 -33.08 9.74 3.71
CA LEU A 91 -33.63 9.50 5.05
C LEU A 91 -34.00 8.03 5.20
N PRO A 92 -33.60 7.41 6.33
CA PRO A 92 -34.01 6.03 6.57
C PRO A 92 -35.55 5.92 6.44
N PRO A 93 -36.05 4.91 5.73
CA PRO A 93 -37.48 4.73 5.61
C PRO A 93 -38.08 4.53 7.01
N PHE A 94 -39.27 5.09 7.23
CA PHE A 94 -40.10 4.75 8.40
C PHE A 94 -40.17 3.23 8.50
N GLU A 95 -40.36 2.72 9.72
CA GLU A 95 -40.42 1.29 10.05
C GLU A 95 -41.00 0.45 8.90
N VAL A 96 -40.12 -0.32 8.27
CA VAL A 96 -40.50 -1.17 7.15
C VAL A 96 -40.95 -2.50 7.76
N PRO A 97 -42.12 -3.02 7.40
CA PRO A 97 -42.55 -4.34 7.84
C PRO A 97 -41.49 -5.39 7.52
N GLU A 98 -41.18 -6.26 8.44
CA GLU A 98 -40.25 -7.35 8.26
C GLU A 98 -40.90 -8.55 7.58
N SER A 99 -40.13 -9.23 6.74
CA SER A 99 -40.54 -10.50 6.11
C SER A 99 -40.10 -11.68 7.00
N SER A 100 -40.44 -12.89 6.58
CA SER A 100 -39.91 -14.13 7.23
C SER A 100 -38.51 -14.52 6.75
N VAL A 101 -37.99 -13.83 5.72
CA VAL A 101 -36.68 -14.14 5.13
C VAL A 101 -35.57 -13.49 5.96
N ARG A 102 -34.56 -14.28 6.29
CA ARG A 102 -33.33 -13.79 6.95
C ARG A 102 -32.15 -13.95 6.00
N CYS A 103 -31.34 -12.92 5.88
CA CYS A 103 -30.14 -12.94 5.07
C CYS A 103 -28.90 -12.53 5.89
N PRO A 104 -27.75 -13.10 5.55
CA PRO A 104 -26.49 -12.57 6.03
C PRO A 104 -26.30 -11.14 5.53
N VAL A 105 -25.87 -10.23 6.41
CA VAL A 105 -25.59 -8.83 6.08
C VAL A 105 -24.13 -8.54 6.31
N CYS A 106 -23.44 -8.19 5.24
CA CYS A 106 -22.04 -7.81 5.28
C CYS A 106 -21.72 -6.74 4.25
N LEU A 107 -20.83 -5.85 4.62
CA LEU A 107 -20.21 -4.87 3.74
C LEU A 107 -18.74 -4.76 4.19
N SER A 108 -17.79 -5.30 3.42
CA SER A 108 -16.39 -5.40 3.88
C SER A 108 -15.39 -5.50 2.73
N THR A 109 -14.23 -4.89 2.90
CA THR A 109 -13.08 -5.03 2.01
C THR A 109 -12.13 -6.17 2.40
N GLU A 110 -12.34 -6.77 3.57
CA GLU A 110 -11.46 -7.79 4.18
C GLU A 110 -12.07 -9.20 4.17
N GLY A 111 -13.34 -9.31 3.78
CA GLY A 111 -14.13 -10.54 3.83
C GLY A 111 -15.25 -10.49 4.88
N CYS A 112 -16.10 -11.50 4.91
CA CYS A 112 -17.28 -11.59 5.77
C CYS A 112 -17.17 -12.85 6.64
N GLU A 113 -16.24 -12.87 7.58
CA GLU A 113 -16.01 -14.05 8.45
C GLU A 113 -17.03 -14.14 9.59
N SER A 114 -17.44 -12.98 10.15
CA SER A 114 -18.48 -12.89 11.19
C SER A 114 -19.71 -12.19 10.64
N VAL A 115 -20.67 -12.95 10.18
CA VAL A 115 -21.86 -12.41 9.52
C VAL A 115 -23.01 -12.28 10.51
N THR A 116 -23.58 -11.08 10.58
CA THR A 116 -24.85 -10.86 11.28
C THR A 116 -26.00 -11.17 10.34
N GLU A 117 -26.94 -12.00 10.74
CA GLU A 117 -28.18 -12.20 10.01
C GLU A 117 -29.21 -11.14 10.40
N LEU A 118 -29.81 -10.51 9.41
CA LEU A 118 -30.93 -9.59 9.60
C LEU A 118 -32.17 -10.13 8.91
N THR A 119 -33.34 -9.84 9.49
CA THR A 119 -34.62 -10.09 8.85
C THR A 119 -34.79 -9.11 7.71
N CYS A 120 -35.11 -9.64 6.52
CA CYS A 120 -35.28 -8.80 5.34
C CYS A 120 -36.57 -8.01 5.38
N PRO A 121 -36.62 -6.82 4.78
CA PRO A 121 -37.84 -6.06 4.59
C PRO A 121 -38.85 -6.79 3.69
N VAL A 122 -40.15 -6.53 3.85
CA VAL A 122 -41.18 -7.09 2.99
C VAL A 122 -40.88 -6.73 1.52
N GLY A 123 -41.02 -7.70 0.64
CA GLY A 123 -40.69 -7.57 -0.79
C GLY A 123 -39.24 -7.99 -1.12
N HIS A 124 -38.38 -8.25 -0.12
CA HIS A 124 -37.04 -8.77 -0.30
C HIS A 124 -37.02 -10.26 0.05
N THR A 125 -37.07 -11.09 -0.96
CA THR A 125 -37.24 -12.55 -0.80
C THR A 125 -35.97 -13.34 -1.08
N GLN A 126 -34.86 -12.66 -1.45
CA GLN A 126 -33.61 -13.28 -1.85
C GLN A 126 -32.44 -12.69 -1.08
N CYS A 127 -31.41 -13.50 -0.85
CA CYS A 127 -30.16 -13.04 -0.29
C CYS A 127 -29.16 -12.82 -1.42
N TYR A 128 -28.58 -11.63 -1.45
CA TYR A 128 -27.48 -11.28 -2.33
C TYR A 128 -26.14 -11.70 -1.72
N ASN A 129 -25.24 -12.19 -2.54
CA ASN A 129 -23.84 -12.43 -2.18
C ASN A 129 -22.95 -12.17 -3.38
N GLY A 130 -22.17 -11.11 -3.33
CA GLY A 130 -21.28 -10.74 -4.43
C GLY A 130 -20.11 -9.90 -4.00
N VAL A 131 -19.25 -9.59 -4.95
CA VAL A 131 -18.12 -8.69 -4.81
C VAL A 131 -18.22 -7.59 -5.87
N LEU A 132 -18.12 -6.34 -5.42
CA LEU A 132 -17.96 -5.17 -6.27
C LEU A 132 -16.47 -4.84 -6.38
N GLN A 133 -15.93 -4.89 -7.59
CA GLN A 133 -14.60 -4.41 -7.90
C GLN A 133 -14.69 -2.93 -8.27
N LEU A 134 -14.11 -2.07 -7.46
CA LEU A 134 -14.09 -0.63 -7.61
C LEU A 134 -12.69 -0.19 -8.06
N ARG A 135 -12.59 0.42 -9.24
CA ARG A 135 -11.32 0.80 -9.85
C ARG A 135 -11.36 2.24 -10.37
N ALA A 136 -10.45 3.06 -9.89
CA ALA A 136 -10.11 4.38 -10.42
C ALA A 136 -8.60 4.57 -10.27
N GLU A 137 -8.03 5.70 -10.67
CA GLU A 137 -6.58 5.95 -10.62
C GLU A 137 -5.98 5.61 -9.26
N ASP A 138 -6.57 6.13 -8.17
CA ASP A 138 -6.11 5.93 -6.79
C ASP A 138 -6.99 4.95 -5.99
N VAL A 139 -8.08 4.43 -6.58
CA VAL A 139 -9.02 3.53 -5.91
C VAL A 139 -8.95 2.15 -6.52
N HIS A 140 -8.42 1.19 -5.77
CA HIS A 140 -8.39 -0.23 -6.13
C HIS A 140 -8.90 -1.04 -4.95
N THR A 141 -10.19 -1.37 -4.97
CA THR A 141 -10.82 -2.07 -3.85
C THR A 141 -11.80 -3.13 -4.33
N ASN A 142 -11.84 -4.26 -3.64
CA ASN A 142 -12.86 -5.28 -3.76
C ASN A 142 -13.74 -5.20 -2.52
N LEU A 143 -15.03 -4.95 -2.72
CA LEU A 143 -15.99 -4.83 -1.65
C LEU A 143 -16.91 -6.06 -1.66
N ARG A 144 -16.86 -6.90 -0.63
CA ARG A 144 -17.81 -7.98 -0.42
C ARG A 144 -19.12 -7.38 0.07
N VAL A 145 -20.22 -7.77 -0.58
CA VAL A 145 -21.56 -7.32 -0.25
C VAL A 145 -22.45 -8.55 -0.05
N GLN A 146 -23.11 -8.64 1.10
CA GLN A 146 -24.14 -9.64 1.38
C GLN A 146 -25.35 -8.93 1.99
N GLY A 147 -26.55 -9.21 1.55
CA GLY A 147 -27.74 -8.51 2.07
C GLY A 147 -29.03 -8.98 1.42
N CYS A 148 -30.11 -8.28 1.74
CA CYS A 148 -31.45 -8.58 1.25
C CYS A 148 -31.70 -7.95 -0.13
N MET A 149 -32.26 -8.72 -1.06
CA MET A 149 -32.69 -8.23 -2.38
C MET A 149 -34.10 -8.70 -2.74
N SER A 150 -34.76 -7.92 -3.60
CA SER A 150 -36.08 -8.25 -4.11
C SER A 150 -36.08 -9.34 -5.19
N GLN A 151 -34.97 -9.50 -5.90
CA GLN A 151 -34.79 -10.46 -6.98
C GLN A 151 -33.46 -11.20 -6.87
N ALA A 152 -33.42 -12.47 -7.25
CA ALA A 152 -32.21 -13.26 -7.37
C ALA A 152 -31.49 -12.87 -8.66
N ALA A 153 -30.60 -11.89 -8.60
CA ALA A 153 -29.79 -11.49 -9.75
C ALA A 153 -28.44 -10.95 -9.29
N CYS A 154 -27.41 -11.18 -10.11
CA CYS A 154 -26.15 -10.46 -10.03
C CYS A 154 -26.29 -9.14 -10.79
N ASP A 155 -27.04 -8.22 -10.23
CA ASP A 155 -27.41 -6.94 -10.83
C ASP A 155 -27.64 -5.87 -9.76
N LEU A 156 -26.68 -5.74 -8.85
CA LEU A 156 -26.76 -4.77 -7.75
C LEU A 156 -26.69 -3.32 -8.26
N LEU A 157 -25.99 -3.10 -9.35
CA LEU A 157 -25.75 -1.80 -9.96
C LEU A 157 -26.61 -1.53 -11.21
N ASN A 158 -27.63 -2.34 -11.46
CA ASN A 158 -28.48 -2.21 -12.65
C ASN A 158 -27.65 -2.07 -13.95
N GLN A 159 -26.70 -3.02 -14.12
CA GLN A 159 -25.74 -3.10 -15.25
C GLN A 159 -24.81 -1.89 -15.41
N THR A 160 -24.78 -0.98 -14.46
CA THR A 160 -23.87 0.16 -14.48
C THR A 160 -22.42 -0.31 -14.27
N GLN A 161 -21.56 -0.03 -15.25
CA GLN A 161 -20.13 -0.40 -15.22
C GLN A 161 -19.21 0.79 -14.96
N LYS A 162 -19.72 2.01 -15.04
CA LYS A 162 -18.97 3.24 -14.84
C LYS A 162 -19.80 4.30 -14.13
N ILE A 163 -19.22 4.93 -13.10
CA ILE A 163 -19.80 6.04 -12.34
C ILE A 163 -18.74 7.15 -12.27
N GLY A 164 -18.87 8.18 -13.13
CA GLY A 164 -17.80 9.16 -13.30
C GLY A 164 -16.46 8.47 -13.60
N PRO A 165 -15.37 8.77 -12.86
CA PRO A 165 -14.07 8.15 -13.05
C PRO A 165 -13.99 6.70 -12.52
N LEU A 166 -14.99 6.24 -11.75
CA LEU A 166 -14.99 4.94 -11.11
C LEU A 166 -15.54 3.86 -12.07
N SER A 167 -14.70 2.89 -12.40
CA SER A 167 -15.12 1.65 -13.05
C SER A 167 -15.61 0.67 -12.00
N VAL A 168 -16.78 0.09 -12.22
CA VAL A 168 -17.41 -0.86 -11.30
C VAL A 168 -17.69 -2.16 -12.02
N ARG A 169 -17.28 -3.27 -11.43
CA ARG A 169 -17.56 -4.60 -11.93
C ARG A 169 -18.14 -5.46 -10.80
N GLU A 170 -19.29 -6.03 -11.05
CA GLU A 170 -19.99 -6.93 -10.15
C GLU A 170 -19.67 -8.39 -10.49
N ASN A 171 -19.47 -9.21 -9.45
CA ASN A 171 -19.33 -10.65 -9.59
C ASN A 171 -20.02 -11.35 -8.41
N CYS A 172 -20.92 -12.27 -8.70
CA CYS A 172 -21.67 -13.04 -7.70
C CYS A 172 -21.23 -14.49 -7.59
N ASP A 173 -20.17 -14.89 -8.29
CA ASP A 173 -19.56 -16.19 -8.06
C ASP A 173 -18.74 -16.15 -6.78
N SER A 174 -19.30 -16.72 -5.71
CA SER A 174 -18.67 -16.74 -4.38
C SER A 174 -17.33 -17.49 -4.36
N ASN A 175 -17.09 -18.37 -5.31
CA ASN A 175 -15.84 -19.11 -5.44
C ASN A 175 -14.78 -18.39 -6.30
N ALA A 176 -15.14 -17.28 -6.94
CA ALA A 176 -14.24 -16.56 -7.84
C ALA A 176 -13.20 -15.70 -7.11
N PHE A 177 -13.33 -15.49 -5.81
CA PHE A 177 -12.45 -14.59 -5.04
C PHE A 177 -11.89 -15.29 -3.81
N LEU A 178 -10.58 -15.16 -3.66
CA LEU A 178 -9.86 -15.61 -2.47
C LEU A 178 -9.78 -14.46 -1.44
N THR A 179 -9.83 -14.81 -0.17
CA THR A 179 -9.46 -13.91 0.93
C THR A 179 -8.09 -14.32 1.43
N CYS A 180 -7.12 -13.44 1.36
CA CYS A 180 -5.74 -13.71 1.77
C CYS A 180 -5.35 -12.81 2.94
N GLN A 181 -4.43 -13.27 3.79
CA GLN A 181 -3.79 -12.39 4.76
C GLN A 181 -2.98 -11.32 4.03
N GLN A 182 -3.00 -10.08 4.54
CA GLN A 182 -2.26 -8.96 3.97
C GLN A 182 -1.39 -8.27 5.02
N GLY A 183 -0.13 -8.09 4.72
CA GLY A 183 0.78 -7.33 5.57
C GLY A 183 2.22 -7.40 5.12
N ASN A 184 3.02 -6.48 5.65
CA ASN A 184 4.45 -6.43 5.42
C ASN A 184 5.17 -6.51 6.77
N MET A 185 6.30 -7.16 6.78
CA MET A 185 7.21 -7.23 7.90
C MET A 185 8.59 -6.75 7.48
N PHE A 186 9.21 -5.94 8.31
CA PHE A 186 10.60 -5.52 8.13
C PHE A 186 11.27 -5.42 9.50
N THR A 187 12.39 -6.10 9.66
CA THR A 187 13.18 -6.00 10.90
C THR A 187 14.66 -6.23 10.64
N THR A 188 15.48 -5.53 11.41
CA THR A 188 16.93 -5.69 11.44
C THR A 188 17.35 -5.95 12.87
N GLN A 189 17.95 -7.10 13.14
CA GLN A 189 18.41 -7.49 14.48
C GLN A 189 19.67 -8.33 14.38
N ARG A 190 20.27 -8.63 15.55
CA ARG A 190 21.35 -9.61 15.65
C ARG A 190 20.77 -11.01 15.81
N ASN A 191 21.42 -11.98 15.20
CA ASN A 191 21.11 -13.41 15.39
C ASN A 191 19.67 -13.82 14.99
N LEU A 192 19.08 -13.19 13.97
CA LEU A 192 17.73 -13.56 13.49
C LEU A 192 17.69 -15.00 12.97
N ILE A 193 18.79 -15.55 12.49
CA ILE A 193 18.89 -16.97 12.07
C ILE A 193 18.60 -17.92 13.22
N LEU A 194 18.95 -17.56 14.45
CA LEU A 194 18.82 -18.43 15.64
C LEU A 194 17.50 -18.23 16.38
N LYS A 195 16.75 -17.16 16.07
CA LYS A 195 15.51 -16.82 16.80
C LYS A 195 14.43 -16.42 15.83
N PRO A 196 13.48 -17.31 15.56
CA PRO A 196 12.34 -16.99 14.70
C PRO A 196 11.55 -15.77 15.19
N ILE A 197 11.07 -14.98 14.25
CA ILE A 197 10.27 -13.79 14.51
C ILE A 197 8.81 -14.12 14.20
N GLN A 198 7.90 -13.64 15.02
CA GLN A 198 6.46 -13.72 14.75
C GLN A 198 6.11 -12.85 13.54
N TRP A 199 5.29 -13.41 12.66
CA TRP A 199 4.83 -12.77 11.43
C TRP A 199 3.31 -12.90 11.31
N ASN A 200 2.62 -12.31 12.27
CA ASN A 200 1.17 -12.26 12.27
C ASN A 200 0.70 -10.99 11.55
N THR A 201 -0.33 -11.13 10.76
CA THR A 201 -1.04 -10.01 10.14
C THR A 201 -2.49 -10.04 10.62
N GLU A 202 -3.01 -8.88 10.99
CA GLU A 202 -4.40 -8.75 11.43
C GLU A 202 -5.34 -8.40 10.28
N ASN A 203 -4.78 -8.05 9.11
CA ASN A 203 -5.54 -7.61 7.96
C ASN A 203 -5.69 -8.73 6.94
N ASN A 204 -6.87 -8.80 6.35
CA ASN A 204 -7.17 -9.63 5.19
C ASN A 204 -7.43 -8.75 3.96
N VAL A 205 -7.40 -9.34 2.79
CA VAL A 205 -7.72 -8.71 1.51
C VAL A 205 -8.46 -9.69 0.61
N ILE A 206 -9.48 -9.20 -0.10
CA ILE A 206 -10.14 -9.98 -1.15
C ILE A 206 -9.34 -9.79 -2.44
N CYS A 207 -8.83 -10.88 -2.98
CA CYS A 207 -8.03 -10.87 -4.20
C CYS A 207 -8.89 -10.57 -5.44
N ASP A 208 -8.26 -10.06 -6.49
CA ASP A 208 -8.89 -9.95 -7.80
C ASP A 208 -9.09 -11.33 -8.43
N PHE A 209 -9.96 -11.38 -9.44
CA PHE A 209 -10.15 -12.59 -10.23
C PHE A 209 -8.80 -13.07 -10.80
N GLN A 210 -8.54 -14.37 -10.73
CA GLN A 210 -7.29 -15.03 -11.14
C GLN A 210 -6.04 -14.65 -10.31
N GLU A 211 -6.20 -14.02 -9.17
CA GLU A 211 -5.11 -13.89 -8.21
C GLU A 211 -5.09 -15.06 -7.22
N MET A 212 -3.91 -15.30 -6.66
CA MET A 212 -3.65 -16.29 -5.62
C MET A 212 -3.20 -15.58 -4.34
N CYS A 213 -3.36 -16.25 -3.21
CA CYS A 213 -2.67 -15.83 -2.00
C CYS A 213 -1.16 -16.06 -2.15
N GLN A 214 -0.38 -15.12 -1.62
CA GLN A 214 1.07 -15.22 -1.56
C GLN A 214 1.59 -14.86 -0.18
N GLU A 215 2.72 -15.46 0.18
CA GLU A 215 3.59 -15.03 1.28
C GLU A 215 5.05 -15.23 0.87
N THR A 216 5.85 -14.21 1.10
CA THR A 216 7.26 -14.18 0.72
C THR A 216 8.11 -13.65 1.87
N LEU A 217 9.22 -14.33 2.18
CA LEU A 217 10.25 -13.88 3.11
C LEU A 217 11.59 -13.78 2.40
N LEU A 218 12.37 -12.75 2.73
CA LEU A 218 13.77 -12.62 2.37
C LEU A 218 14.61 -12.40 3.64
N LEU A 219 15.62 -13.22 3.82
CA LEU A 219 16.65 -13.09 4.85
C LEU A 219 17.96 -12.67 4.20
N ILE A 220 18.62 -11.67 4.78
CA ILE A 220 20.02 -11.32 4.51
C ILE A 220 20.75 -11.29 5.84
N ASP A 221 21.75 -12.15 5.99
CA ASP A 221 22.60 -12.21 7.17
C ASP A 221 24.06 -11.89 6.83
N VAL A 222 24.62 -10.91 7.51
CA VAL A 222 26.01 -10.49 7.33
C VAL A 222 26.89 -10.86 8.54
N GLY A 223 26.34 -11.70 9.43
CA GLY A 223 26.97 -12.16 10.66
C GLY A 223 26.59 -11.29 11.88
N PRO A 224 27.14 -10.07 12.04
CA PRO A 224 26.81 -9.24 13.22
C PRO A 224 25.39 -8.65 13.19
N GLN A 225 24.73 -8.68 12.05
CA GLN A 225 23.41 -8.14 11.81
C GLN A 225 22.71 -8.94 10.72
N SER A 226 21.41 -9.16 10.91
CA SER A 226 20.55 -9.80 9.93
C SER A 226 19.36 -8.89 9.64
N LEU A 227 18.84 -8.99 8.42
CA LEU A 227 17.62 -8.36 7.97
C LEU A 227 16.63 -9.45 7.53
N ILE A 228 15.40 -9.37 8.03
CA ILE A 228 14.28 -10.15 7.49
C ILE A 228 13.22 -9.19 7.00
N MET A 229 12.73 -9.46 5.80
CA MET A 229 11.59 -8.78 5.20
C MET A 229 10.55 -9.81 4.77
N GLY A 230 9.27 -9.51 5.01
CA GLY A 230 8.14 -10.34 4.63
C GLY A 230 7.04 -9.56 3.95
N SER A 231 6.34 -10.20 3.02
CA SER A 231 5.16 -9.69 2.33
C SER A 231 4.10 -10.78 2.27
N LYS A 232 2.85 -10.42 2.55
CA LYS A 232 1.65 -11.26 2.36
C LYS A 232 0.61 -10.49 1.58
N GLY A 233 -0.16 -11.17 0.75
CA GLY A 233 -1.24 -10.56 -0.02
C GLY A 233 -1.70 -11.39 -1.20
N CYS A 234 -2.20 -10.70 -2.24
CA CYS A 234 -2.65 -11.31 -3.49
C CYS A 234 -1.63 -11.10 -4.61
N THR A 235 -1.51 -12.03 -5.52
CA THR A 235 -0.61 -11.93 -6.67
C THR A 235 -1.14 -12.68 -7.90
N ARG A 236 -0.72 -12.21 -9.10
CA ARG A 236 -0.87 -12.92 -10.39
C ARG A 236 0.44 -13.54 -10.86
N ALA A 237 1.49 -13.49 -10.05
CA ALA A 237 2.83 -13.96 -10.43
C ALA A 237 2.89 -15.47 -10.70
N ARG A 238 1.94 -16.21 -10.19
CA ARG A 238 1.83 -17.68 -10.35
C ARG A 238 0.40 -18.09 -10.66
N THR A 239 0.24 -19.26 -11.24
CA THR A 239 -1.06 -19.86 -11.58
C THR A 239 -1.28 -21.20 -10.90
N GLN A 240 -0.30 -21.70 -10.16
CA GLN A 240 -0.34 -22.99 -9.46
C GLN A 240 0.22 -22.84 -8.05
N ASP A 241 -0.32 -23.61 -7.13
CA ASP A 241 0.15 -23.70 -5.76
C ASP A 241 1.61 -24.17 -5.74
N SER A 242 2.44 -23.47 -4.99
CA SER A 242 3.85 -23.78 -4.87
C SER A 242 4.44 -23.22 -3.59
N GLN A 243 5.36 -23.96 -3.00
CA GLN A 243 6.14 -23.53 -1.85
C GLN A 243 7.62 -23.80 -2.14
N THR A 244 8.46 -22.78 -1.99
CA THR A 244 9.89 -22.87 -2.31
C THR A 244 10.73 -22.17 -1.27
N VAL A 245 11.87 -22.77 -0.92
CA VAL A 245 12.97 -22.11 -0.21
C VAL A 245 14.15 -22.06 -1.17
N THR A 246 14.76 -20.89 -1.32
CA THR A 246 15.89 -20.70 -2.22
C THR A 246 17.05 -20.06 -1.44
N ILE A 247 18.22 -20.65 -1.54
CA ILE A 247 19.45 -20.05 -1.02
C ILE A 247 20.15 -19.39 -2.22
N HIS A 248 20.30 -18.07 -2.14
CA HIS A 248 20.92 -17.25 -3.20
C HIS A 248 22.43 -17.10 -2.97
N SER A 249 22.82 -16.93 -1.72
CA SER A 249 24.22 -16.89 -1.29
C SER A 249 24.40 -17.70 -0.01
N GLU A 250 25.42 -18.55 0.05
CA GLU A 250 25.65 -19.50 1.15
C GLU A 250 26.77 -19.05 2.09
N SER A 251 26.74 -19.59 3.32
CA SER A 251 27.87 -19.48 4.25
C SER A 251 29.09 -20.30 3.75
N PRO A 252 30.33 -19.88 4.05
CA PRO A 252 30.73 -18.82 4.99
C PRO A 252 30.66 -17.43 4.34
N GLY A 253 30.16 -16.46 5.10
CA GLY A 253 30.03 -15.05 4.68
C GLY A 253 28.60 -14.56 4.68
N VAL A 254 28.24 -13.68 3.73
CA VAL A 254 26.89 -13.18 3.59
C VAL A 254 25.97 -14.31 3.14
N LEU A 255 24.94 -14.62 3.96
CA LEU A 255 23.87 -15.54 3.62
C LEU A 255 22.68 -14.75 3.10
N VAL A 256 22.16 -15.15 1.93
CA VAL A 256 20.90 -14.65 1.39
C VAL A 256 20.01 -15.83 1.07
N ALA A 257 18.82 -15.84 1.68
CA ALA A 257 17.84 -16.92 1.48
C ALA A 257 16.41 -16.35 1.41
N SER A 258 15.56 -17.00 0.67
CA SER A 258 14.16 -16.61 0.53
C SER A 258 13.22 -17.80 0.66
N TYR A 259 12.00 -17.51 1.12
CA TYR A 259 10.85 -18.40 1.12
C TYR A 259 9.73 -17.73 0.33
N ALA A 260 9.06 -18.52 -0.51
CA ALA A 260 7.89 -18.07 -1.22
C ALA A 260 6.84 -19.17 -1.25
N HIS A 261 5.60 -18.82 -0.91
CA HIS A 261 4.45 -19.72 -0.95
C HIS A 261 3.30 -19.04 -1.68
N PHE A 262 2.72 -19.77 -2.63
CA PHE A 262 1.57 -19.37 -3.44
C PHE A 262 0.50 -20.42 -3.29
N CYS A 263 -0.73 -20.03 -3.03
CA CYS A 263 -1.81 -20.98 -2.77
C CYS A 263 -3.19 -20.43 -3.15
N SER A 264 -4.11 -21.31 -3.45
CA SER A 264 -5.42 -21.02 -4.08
C SER A 264 -6.63 -21.21 -3.15
N SER A 265 -6.42 -21.35 -1.84
CA SER A 265 -7.49 -21.41 -0.87
C SER A 265 -7.49 -20.18 0.06
N SER A 266 -8.67 -19.75 0.52
CA SER A 266 -8.77 -18.59 1.41
C SER A 266 -7.98 -18.79 2.70
N GLY A 267 -7.18 -17.78 3.08
CA GLY A 267 -6.37 -17.78 4.27
C GLY A 267 -5.16 -18.72 4.26
N CYS A 268 -4.82 -19.31 3.12
CA CYS A 268 -3.73 -20.31 3.03
C CYS A 268 -2.33 -19.71 3.25
N ASN A 269 -2.13 -18.41 3.02
CA ASN A 269 -0.87 -17.70 3.31
C ASN A 269 -0.75 -17.33 4.79
N ASN A 270 -0.76 -18.34 5.66
CA ASN A 270 -0.93 -18.20 7.10
C ASN A 270 0.34 -18.48 7.92
N ALA A 271 1.52 -18.42 7.31
CA ALA A 271 2.77 -18.57 8.06
C ALA A 271 2.82 -17.55 9.22
N SER A 272 2.93 -18.04 10.45
CA SER A 272 2.90 -17.22 11.66
C SER A 272 4.27 -16.76 12.13
N SER A 273 5.34 -17.28 11.55
CA SER A 273 6.71 -16.92 11.92
C SER A 273 7.72 -17.15 10.79
N SER A 274 8.91 -16.58 10.95
CA SER A 274 10.03 -16.81 10.03
C SER A 274 10.60 -18.23 10.08
N SER A 275 10.12 -19.12 10.94
CA SER A 275 10.52 -20.54 11.00
C SER A 275 10.35 -21.25 9.67
N VAL A 276 9.33 -20.88 8.86
CA VAL A 276 9.10 -21.48 7.54
C VAL A 276 10.30 -21.34 6.58
N LEU A 277 11.13 -20.33 6.81
CA LEU A 277 12.39 -20.15 6.11
C LEU A 277 13.57 -20.73 6.93
N LEU A 278 13.65 -20.36 8.22
CA LEU A 278 14.82 -20.64 9.04
C LEU A 278 15.05 -22.13 9.30
N ASP A 279 13.97 -22.91 9.49
CA ASP A 279 14.07 -24.37 9.73
C ASP A 279 14.62 -25.15 8.51
N SER A 280 14.58 -24.52 7.33
CA SER A 280 15.13 -25.09 6.09
C SER A 280 16.61 -24.75 5.87
N LEU A 281 17.17 -23.83 6.69
CA LEU A 281 18.58 -23.45 6.60
C LEU A 281 19.43 -24.37 7.45
N LEU A 282 20.49 -24.90 6.84
CA LEU A 282 21.53 -25.62 7.60
C LEU A 282 22.21 -24.61 8.56
N HIS A 283 22.23 -24.93 9.85
CA HIS A 283 22.96 -24.18 10.85
C HIS A 283 24.34 -24.79 11.05
N PRO A 284 25.35 -24.43 10.25
CA PRO A 284 26.71 -24.91 10.49
C PRO A 284 27.20 -24.36 11.82
N ALA A 285 28.05 -25.12 12.50
CA ALA A 285 28.77 -24.63 13.68
C ALA A 285 29.47 -23.30 13.33
N ALA A 286 29.54 -22.37 14.29
CA ALA A 286 30.14 -21.07 14.06
C ALA A 286 31.51 -21.24 13.39
N PRO A 287 31.73 -20.70 12.19
CA PRO A 287 33.00 -20.91 11.48
C PRO A 287 34.16 -20.25 12.23
N ALA A 288 35.30 -20.89 12.19
CA ALA A 288 36.51 -20.31 12.78
C ALA A 288 36.81 -18.93 12.15
N PRO A 289 37.36 -17.97 12.91
CA PRO A 289 37.77 -16.69 12.37
C PRO A 289 38.90 -16.86 11.33
N GLY A 290 38.84 -16.09 10.25
CA GLY A 290 39.84 -15.94 9.23
C GLY A 290 40.70 -14.68 9.45
N ASP A 291 41.53 -14.35 8.47
CA ASP A 291 42.46 -13.20 8.54
C ASP A 291 41.90 -11.94 7.89
N LEU A 292 40.87 -12.09 7.03
CA LEU A 292 40.25 -10.98 6.32
C LEU A 292 39.36 -10.14 7.25
N ARG A 293 39.39 -8.82 7.08
CA ARG A 293 38.54 -7.89 7.81
C ARG A 293 37.71 -7.05 6.80
N CYS A 294 36.41 -7.04 6.98
CA CYS A 294 35.47 -6.31 6.12
C CYS A 294 34.51 -5.44 6.92
N PRO A 295 34.01 -4.35 6.35
CA PRO A 295 32.79 -3.71 6.83
C PRO A 295 31.65 -4.71 6.76
N ALA A 296 30.77 -4.77 7.79
CA ALA A 296 29.63 -5.67 7.80
C ALA A 296 28.40 -4.98 8.40
N CYS A 297 27.42 -4.74 7.54
CA CYS A 297 26.10 -4.25 7.92
C CYS A 297 25.06 -4.52 6.84
N VAL A 298 23.79 -4.50 7.23
CA VAL A 298 22.63 -4.50 6.34
C VAL A 298 21.56 -3.54 6.87
N GLY A 299 21.03 -2.64 6.03
CA GLY A 299 20.03 -1.68 6.48
C GLY A 299 19.60 -0.68 5.42
N LEU A 300 18.51 0.08 5.72
CA LEU A 300 17.90 1.06 4.82
C LEU A 300 18.77 2.32 4.63
N TYR A 301 19.57 2.69 5.63
CA TYR A 301 20.32 3.95 5.66
C TYR A 301 21.70 3.77 6.27
N GLY A 302 22.64 4.61 5.83
CA GLY A 302 23.94 4.81 6.48
C GLY A 302 25.09 4.03 5.87
N SER A 303 26.30 4.49 6.17
CA SER A 303 27.55 3.80 5.88
C SER A 303 27.85 2.78 6.97
N CYS A 304 28.38 1.62 6.58
CA CYS A 304 28.85 0.62 7.52
C CYS A 304 30.13 1.10 8.23
N THR A 305 30.01 1.40 9.49
CA THR A 305 31.19 1.79 10.32
C THR A 305 31.81 0.61 11.03
N LYS A 306 31.11 -0.52 11.13
CA LYS A 306 31.55 -1.68 11.88
C LYS A 306 32.39 -2.60 11.00
N ILE A 307 33.68 -2.78 11.36
CA ILE A 307 34.57 -3.75 10.74
C ILE A 307 34.56 -5.05 11.56
N VAL A 308 34.43 -6.17 10.88
CA VAL A 308 34.42 -7.51 11.48
C VAL A 308 35.53 -8.36 10.91
N THR A 309 36.01 -9.33 11.71
CA THR A 309 36.91 -10.40 11.22
C THR A 309 36.03 -11.42 10.49
N CYS A 310 36.34 -11.66 9.24
CA CYS A 310 35.56 -12.56 8.38
C CYS A 310 35.75 -14.03 8.78
N PRO A 311 34.79 -14.91 8.55
CA PRO A 311 34.92 -16.34 8.74
C PRO A 311 36.03 -16.94 7.85
N LYS A 312 36.64 -18.01 8.31
CA LYS A 312 37.58 -18.80 7.48
C LYS A 312 36.84 -19.33 6.25
N GLY A 313 37.48 -19.22 5.09
CA GLY A 313 36.86 -19.57 3.80
C GLY A 313 36.27 -18.39 3.03
N THR A 314 36.27 -17.20 3.62
CA THR A 314 35.94 -15.96 2.89
C THR A 314 37.22 -15.28 2.42
N SER A 315 37.19 -14.67 1.24
CA SER A 315 38.37 -14.07 0.60
C SER A 315 38.19 -12.63 0.14
N HIS A 316 36.94 -12.13 0.12
CA HIS A 316 36.61 -10.81 -0.39
C HIS A 316 35.62 -10.08 0.49
N CYS A 317 35.63 -8.75 0.44
CA CYS A 317 34.58 -7.90 0.99
C CYS A 317 33.59 -7.54 -0.13
N TYR A 318 32.32 -7.73 0.15
CA TYR A 318 31.21 -7.28 -0.71
C TYR A 318 30.68 -5.92 -0.24
N SER A 319 30.34 -5.04 -1.19
CA SER A 319 29.59 -3.81 -0.98
C SER A 319 28.60 -3.63 -2.13
N GLY A 320 27.35 -3.35 -1.80
CA GLY A 320 26.31 -3.13 -2.80
C GLY A 320 24.98 -2.73 -2.19
N SER A 321 23.99 -2.47 -3.06
CA SER A 321 22.62 -2.20 -2.66
C SER A 321 21.66 -3.18 -3.32
N ILE A 322 20.58 -3.53 -2.59
CA ILE A 322 19.48 -4.35 -3.11
C ILE A 322 18.21 -3.52 -3.02
N ARG A 323 17.57 -3.35 -4.15
CA ARG A 323 16.25 -2.71 -4.28
C ARG A 323 15.18 -3.79 -4.47
N LEU A 324 14.16 -3.75 -3.62
CA LEU A 324 12.99 -4.63 -3.71
C LEU A 324 11.75 -3.80 -3.99
N GLN A 325 10.96 -4.25 -4.95
CA GLN A 325 9.71 -3.63 -5.34
C GLN A 325 8.60 -4.67 -5.41
N GLY A 326 7.45 -4.36 -4.78
CA GLY A 326 6.20 -5.10 -4.86
C GLY A 326 5.02 -4.15 -4.99
N ARG A 327 3.77 -4.65 -4.98
CA ARG A 327 2.55 -3.84 -5.17
C ARG A 327 2.44 -2.61 -4.24
N LYS A 328 2.83 -2.72 -2.99
CA LYS A 328 2.74 -1.66 -1.97
C LYS A 328 4.06 -1.47 -1.22
N LEU A 329 5.15 -1.94 -1.80
CA LEU A 329 6.43 -2.04 -1.12
C LEU A 329 7.54 -1.61 -2.07
N SER A 330 8.39 -0.67 -1.62
CA SER A 330 9.60 -0.28 -2.31
C SER A 330 10.67 0.04 -1.28
N TYR A 331 11.68 -0.81 -1.16
CA TYR A 331 12.81 -0.61 -0.26
C TYR A 331 14.13 -0.74 -1.00
N THR A 332 15.08 0.09 -0.60
CA THR A 332 16.49 -0.05 -1.00
C THR A 332 17.32 -0.14 0.25
N PHE A 333 18.14 -1.16 0.37
CA PHE A 333 19.04 -1.35 1.50
C PHE A 333 20.44 -1.65 1.04
N ASN A 334 21.41 -1.16 1.81
CA ASN A 334 22.81 -1.38 1.59
C ASN A 334 23.22 -2.67 2.29
N VAL A 335 24.06 -3.46 1.64
CA VAL A 335 24.63 -4.71 2.16
C VAL A 335 26.14 -4.64 2.04
N GLN A 336 26.84 -4.84 3.16
CA GLN A 336 28.28 -5.03 3.19
C GLN A 336 28.62 -6.23 4.05
N GLY A 337 29.62 -7.01 3.64
CA GLY A 337 29.99 -8.20 4.38
C GLY A 337 31.11 -9.00 3.71
N CYS A 338 31.40 -10.15 4.29
CA CYS A 338 32.41 -11.08 3.81
C CYS A 338 31.80 -12.07 2.80
N VAL A 339 32.51 -12.39 1.73
CA VAL A 339 32.09 -13.39 0.73
C VAL A 339 33.20 -14.34 0.38
N ALA A 340 32.88 -15.58 0.04
CA ALA A 340 33.84 -16.63 -0.27
C ALA A 340 34.56 -16.41 -1.62
N GLN A 341 33.81 -15.86 -2.60
CA GLN A 341 34.34 -15.59 -3.94
C GLN A 341 34.07 -14.12 -4.29
N PRO A 342 34.83 -13.54 -5.24
CA PRO A 342 34.54 -12.23 -5.78
C PRO A 342 33.19 -12.32 -6.57
N SER A 343 32.10 -12.51 -5.83
CA SER A 343 30.77 -12.62 -6.42
C SER A 343 30.31 -11.25 -6.87
N SER A 344 29.92 -11.16 -8.12
CA SER A 344 29.25 -9.98 -8.64
C SER A 344 27.80 -9.89 -8.17
N SER A 345 27.22 -10.93 -7.56
CA SER A 345 25.81 -10.95 -7.17
C SER A 345 25.54 -11.85 -5.95
N LEU A 346 24.97 -11.26 -4.90
CA LEU A 346 24.43 -11.97 -3.73
C LEU A 346 23.11 -12.66 -4.01
N LEU A 347 22.35 -12.15 -4.99
CA LEU A 347 21.07 -12.73 -5.43
C LEU A 347 21.25 -13.78 -6.53
N ASN A 348 22.50 -14.10 -6.88
CA ASN A 348 22.81 -15.03 -7.99
C ASN A 348 22.03 -14.67 -9.28
N HIS A 349 21.99 -13.38 -9.61
CA HIS A 349 21.25 -12.81 -10.75
C HIS A 349 19.72 -13.05 -10.71
N THR A 350 19.17 -13.42 -9.56
CA THR A 350 17.72 -13.57 -9.39
C THR A 350 17.06 -12.21 -9.32
N ASN A 351 16.15 -11.94 -10.25
CA ASN A 351 15.41 -10.68 -10.34
C ASN A 351 13.99 -10.77 -9.74
N ILE A 352 13.54 -11.95 -9.34
CA ILE A 352 12.21 -12.17 -8.77
C ILE A 352 12.35 -13.08 -7.55
N ILE A 353 11.85 -12.61 -6.42
CA ILE A 353 11.81 -13.34 -5.15
C ILE A 353 10.35 -13.38 -4.70
N GLY A 354 9.68 -14.52 -4.84
CA GLY A 354 8.25 -14.61 -4.60
C GLY A 354 7.47 -13.72 -5.57
N ASP A 355 6.77 -12.71 -5.03
CA ASP A 355 6.06 -11.67 -5.77
C ASP A 355 6.84 -10.34 -5.87
N LEU A 356 8.07 -10.30 -5.34
CA LEU A 356 8.91 -9.12 -5.29
C LEU A 356 9.88 -9.10 -6.47
N TYR A 357 9.97 -7.96 -7.15
CA TYR A 357 11.05 -7.68 -8.07
C TYR A 357 12.29 -7.23 -7.29
N ALA A 358 13.42 -7.89 -7.54
CA ALA A 358 14.69 -7.65 -6.86
C ALA A 358 15.73 -7.15 -7.85
N MET A 359 16.41 -6.05 -7.52
CA MET A 359 17.52 -5.51 -8.30
C MET A 359 18.71 -5.27 -7.38
N GLU A 360 19.80 -5.98 -7.66
CA GLU A 360 21.06 -5.82 -6.98
C GLU A 360 22.00 -4.91 -7.76
N THR A 361 22.65 -3.97 -7.08
CA THR A 361 23.65 -3.07 -7.66
C THR A 361 24.94 -3.17 -6.82
N PRO A 362 25.92 -3.97 -7.24
CA PRO A 362 27.23 -4.01 -6.60
C PRO A 362 27.95 -2.67 -6.72
N GLU A 363 28.61 -2.23 -5.67
CA GLU A 363 29.52 -1.08 -5.75
C GLU A 363 30.84 -1.54 -6.36
N THR A 364 31.14 -1.10 -7.58
CA THR A 364 32.48 -1.28 -8.18
C THR A 364 33.46 -0.36 -7.49
N LYS A 365 34.58 -0.91 -7.02
CA LYS A 365 35.71 -0.14 -6.43
C LYS A 365 36.41 0.79 -7.42
N ASP A 366 35.98 0.82 -8.68
CA ASP A 366 36.55 1.62 -9.76
C ASP A 366 35.95 3.03 -9.91
N LYS A 367 35.33 3.56 -8.85
CA LYS A 367 35.15 5.01 -8.80
C LYS A 367 36.53 5.61 -8.51
N PRO A 368 37.17 6.31 -9.47
CA PRO A 368 38.44 6.98 -9.21
C PRO A 368 38.23 7.82 -7.94
N PRO A 369 39.22 7.88 -7.01
CA PRO A 369 39.09 8.73 -5.85
C PRO A 369 38.75 10.11 -6.39
N ILE A 370 37.63 10.69 -5.89
CA ILE A 370 37.31 12.09 -6.13
C ILE A 370 38.64 12.79 -5.79
N PRO A 371 39.27 13.48 -6.76
CA PRO A 371 40.52 14.15 -6.42
C PRO A 371 40.17 15.06 -5.24
N GLU A 372 40.82 14.81 -4.09
CA GLU A 372 40.84 15.80 -3.03
C GLU A 372 41.37 17.06 -3.71
N ILE A 373 40.49 18.00 -3.99
CA ILE A 373 40.88 19.35 -4.36
C ILE A 373 41.53 19.92 -3.09
N ALA A 374 42.84 19.61 -2.96
CA ALA A 374 43.66 20.22 -1.95
C ALA A 374 43.56 21.72 -2.13
N GLY A 375 42.93 22.38 -1.17
CA GLY A 375 43.11 23.82 -0.97
C GLY A 375 42.30 24.74 -1.87
N ALA A 376 41.01 24.50 -2.13
CA ALA A 376 40.12 25.58 -2.47
C ALA A 376 39.55 26.13 -1.15
N ALA A 377 40.01 27.29 -0.74
CA ALA A 377 39.41 28.07 0.32
C ALA A 377 37.88 28.18 0.05
N PRO A 378 37.01 28.12 1.08
CA PRO A 378 35.59 28.22 0.86
C PRO A 378 35.28 29.54 0.17
N ALA A 379 34.85 29.48 -1.07
CA ALA A 379 34.37 30.66 -1.78
C ALA A 379 33.20 31.24 -0.97
N PRO A 380 33.11 32.55 -0.82
CA PRO A 380 32.16 33.21 0.06
C PRO A 380 30.75 33.22 -0.54
N TYR A 381 30.09 32.05 -0.61
CA TYR A 381 28.66 31.98 -0.98
C TYR A 381 27.77 32.74 0.02
N LEU A 382 28.20 32.92 1.25
CA LEU A 382 27.47 33.70 2.26
C LEU A 382 27.48 35.24 1.98
N ALA A 383 28.51 35.73 1.28
CA ALA A 383 28.59 37.18 0.96
C ALA A 383 27.53 37.62 -0.07
N TRP A 384 27.17 36.72 -1.01
CA TRP A 384 26.15 37.04 -2.02
C TRP A 384 24.73 37.02 -1.46
N VAL A 385 24.43 36.12 -0.54
CA VAL A 385 23.10 36.06 0.07
C VAL A 385 22.86 37.27 0.97
N VAL A 386 23.87 37.77 1.68
CA VAL A 386 23.78 38.97 2.52
C VAL A 386 23.67 40.25 1.68
N THR A 387 24.41 40.38 0.56
CA THR A 387 24.32 41.53 -0.33
C THR A 387 23.01 41.61 -1.09
N VAL A 388 22.46 40.47 -1.57
CA VAL A 388 21.16 40.47 -2.24
C VAL A 388 20.03 40.70 -1.23
N GLY A 389 20.11 40.17 -0.02
CA GLY A 389 19.15 40.42 1.07
C GLY A 389 19.11 41.87 1.50
N LEU A 390 20.25 42.52 1.67
CA LEU A 390 20.35 43.95 2.01
C LEU A 390 19.88 44.86 0.87
N SER A 391 20.14 44.54 -0.39
CA SER A 391 19.65 45.29 -1.55
C SER A 391 18.13 45.22 -1.68
N LEU A 392 17.51 44.07 -1.40
CA LEU A 392 16.04 43.90 -1.40
C LEU A 392 15.37 44.64 -0.25
N ALA A 393 15.98 44.69 0.93
CA ALA A 393 15.46 45.42 2.08
C ALA A 393 15.48 46.96 1.88
N LEU A 394 16.42 47.50 1.09
CA LEU A 394 16.49 48.91 0.71
C LEU A 394 15.52 49.29 -0.41
N TRP A 395 15.07 48.32 -1.21
CA TRP A 395 14.07 48.57 -2.28
C TRP A 395 12.63 48.39 -1.82
N CYS A 396 12.37 47.58 -0.81
CA CYS A 396 11.07 47.50 -0.16
C CYS A 396 11.01 48.53 0.98
N GLY A 397 10.77 49.78 0.66
CA GLY A 397 10.67 50.85 1.63
C GLY A 397 9.69 50.50 2.75
N VAL A 398 10.23 50.28 3.95
CA VAL A 398 9.43 50.15 5.18
C VAL A 398 8.91 51.52 5.51
N PRO A 399 7.59 51.79 5.52
CA PRO A 399 7.07 53.08 5.96
C PRO A 399 7.30 53.21 7.46
N SER A 400 8.02 54.26 7.85
CA SER A 400 8.24 54.64 9.23
C SER A 400 6.90 55.01 9.87
N LEU A 401 6.39 54.14 10.73
CA LEU A 401 5.32 54.50 11.66
C LEU A 401 5.90 55.24 12.85
N LEU A 402 6.05 56.55 12.69
CA LEU A 402 6.14 57.52 13.79
C LEU A 402 4.89 58.41 13.74
N THR A 403 3.87 58.07 14.46
CA THR A 403 2.79 59.00 14.82
C THR A 403 2.98 59.39 16.28
N PRO A 404 3.06 60.69 16.59
CA PRO A 404 3.09 61.16 17.96
C PRO A 404 1.68 61.13 18.57
N PHE A 405 1.59 60.70 19.81
CA PHE A 405 0.39 60.83 20.63
C PHE A 405 0.15 62.29 20.93
N PRO A 406 -1.08 62.84 20.86
CA PRO A 406 -1.45 64.05 21.52
C PRO A 406 -1.88 63.75 22.97
N LEU A 407 -1.22 64.39 23.92
CA LEU A 407 -1.77 64.77 25.21
C LEU A 407 -2.83 65.81 24.96
N ASP A 408 -4.06 65.60 25.48
CA ASP A 408 -4.74 66.65 26.24
C ASP A 408 -6.09 66.21 26.81
N SER A 409 -6.21 66.59 28.10
CA SER A 409 -7.34 66.90 28.99
C SER A 409 -8.50 65.91 29.11
#